data_a125f4f21f87bae6e417b622fe10a1f9
#
_entry.id   a125f4f21f87bae6e417b622fe10a1f9
#
_cell.length_a   1.000
_cell.length_b   1.000
_cell.length_c   1.000
_cell.angle_alpha   90.00
_cell.angle_beta   90.00
_cell.angle_gamma   90.00
#
_symmetry.space_group_name_H-M   'P 1'
#
loop_
_entity.id
_entity.type
_entity.pdbx_description
1 polymer ?
#
loop_
_entity_poly.entity_id
_entity_poly.type
_entity_poly.pdbx_seq_one_letter_code
_entity_poly.pdbx_strand_id
1 'polypeptide(L)'
;MTRDYSKFSLGGAPSPRPALSPLQALGWQPFFSAQIDADDMQAHPPVRVTAVHRSGLAVRGDGIEAVLPPDAEVTVGDWLLYDAERPGASRLLDRKSLIQRRAAGHEVRQQLIAANIETAFIVTSCNADFNVARLERYLALAFEAGIDPVILLTKADMAEDVADYVEQATAISDRVPVVALDARGDAPREKLAP
;
A
#
# COMPACT_ATOMS: atom_id res chain seq x y z
N MET A 1 -9.33 12.98 -15.94
CA MET A 1 -8.72 11.73 -16.43
C MET A 1 -9.44 10.59 -15.74
N THR A 2 -10.19 9.79 -16.45
CA THR A 2 -10.89 8.63 -15.90
C THR A 2 -9.86 7.53 -15.74
N ARG A 3 -9.57 7.11 -14.51
CA ARG A 3 -8.69 5.95 -14.25
C ARG A 3 -9.41 4.67 -14.66
N ASP A 4 -8.72 3.82 -15.38
CA ASP A 4 -9.26 2.55 -15.88
C ASP A 4 -9.12 1.46 -14.82
N TYR A 5 -10.24 0.99 -14.29
CA TYR A 5 -10.32 -0.12 -13.32
C TYR A 5 -10.56 -1.49 -13.99
N SER A 6 -10.47 -1.58 -15.34
CA SER A 6 -10.70 -2.83 -16.08
C SER A 6 -9.76 -3.97 -15.67
N LYS A 7 -8.61 -3.63 -15.06
CA LYS A 7 -7.65 -4.61 -14.51
C LYS A 7 -8.21 -5.47 -13.37
N PHE A 8 -9.36 -5.10 -12.81
CA PHE A 8 -10.08 -5.91 -11.80
C PHE A 8 -11.23 -6.72 -12.40
N SER A 9 -11.34 -6.82 -13.74
CA SER A 9 -12.34 -7.66 -14.42
C SER A 9 -12.06 -9.13 -14.19
N LEU A 10 -13.04 -9.83 -13.66
CA LEU A 10 -13.06 -11.27 -13.45
C LEU A 10 -13.11 -12.01 -14.79
N GLY A 11 -12.06 -12.76 -15.16
CA GLY A 11 -12.14 -13.80 -16.19
C GLY A 11 -11.16 -13.70 -17.34
N GLY A 12 -9.86 -13.95 -17.09
CA GLY A 12 -8.88 -14.33 -18.10
C GLY A 12 -7.91 -15.33 -17.49
N ALA A 13 -7.59 -16.43 -18.17
CA ALA A 13 -6.54 -17.32 -17.73
C ALA A 13 -5.23 -16.52 -17.59
N PRO A 14 -4.50 -16.64 -16.47
CA PRO A 14 -3.28 -15.87 -16.27
C PRO A 14 -2.24 -16.27 -17.31
N SER A 15 -1.88 -15.36 -18.21
CA SER A 15 -0.66 -15.51 -19.01
C SER A 15 0.55 -15.59 -18.08
N PRO A 16 1.55 -16.45 -18.35
CA PRO A 16 2.74 -16.52 -17.52
C PRO A 16 3.40 -15.13 -17.46
N ARG A 17 3.40 -14.50 -16.28
CA ARG A 17 4.05 -13.21 -16.09
C ARG A 17 5.56 -13.39 -16.19
N PRO A 18 6.28 -12.49 -16.85
CA PRO A 18 7.73 -12.51 -16.83
C PRO A 18 8.21 -12.45 -15.36
N ALA A 19 9.26 -13.20 -15.07
CA ALA A 19 9.84 -13.19 -13.73
C ALA A 19 10.31 -11.76 -13.38
N LEU A 20 9.76 -11.20 -12.31
CA LEU A 20 10.16 -9.88 -11.82
C LEU A 20 11.58 -9.94 -11.26
N SER A 21 12.38 -8.89 -11.49
CA SER A 21 13.64 -8.75 -10.75
C SER A 21 13.36 -8.60 -9.24
N PRO A 22 14.33 -8.90 -8.35
CA PRO A 22 14.14 -8.76 -6.90
C PRO A 22 13.63 -7.36 -6.49
N LEU A 23 14.13 -6.30 -7.08
CA LEU A 23 13.66 -4.94 -6.83
C LEU A 23 12.25 -4.72 -7.37
N GLN A 24 11.91 -5.23 -8.56
CA GLN A 24 10.55 -5.14 -9.09
C GLN A 24 9.55 -5.92 -8.23
N ALA A 25 9.95 -7.06 -7.67
CA ALA A 25 9.13 -7.80 -6.72
C ALA A 25 8.86 -7.01 -5.42
N LEU A 26 9.77 -6.12 -5.06
CA LEU A 26 9.61 -5.16 -3.97
C LEU A 26 8.85 -3.88 -4.39
N GLY A 27 8.44 -3.75 -5.66
CA GLY A 27 7.70 -2.60 -6.18
C GLY A 27 8.58 -1.46 -6.72
N TRP A 28 9.83 -1.75 -7.13
CA TRP A 28 10.69 -0.78 -7.81
C TRP A 28 10.09 -0.39 -9.17
N GLN A 29 10.08 0.91 -9.47
CA GLN A 29 9.45 1.47 -10.66
C GLN A 29 10.37 2.51 -11.35
N PRO A 30 10.10 2.82 -12.63
CA PRO A 30 10.83 3.86 -13.37
C PRO A 30 10.86 5.23 -12.65
N PHE A 31 9.82 5.56 -11.89
CA PHE A 31 9.76 6.77 -11.07
C PHE A 31 10.94 6.88 -10.10
N PHE A 32 11.34 5.77 -9.47
CA PHE A 32 12.49 5.76 -8.55
C PHE A 32 13.81 5.74 -9.31
N SER A 33 13.89 4.98 -10.41
CA SER A 33 15.09 4.93 -11.24
C SER A 33 15.46 6.30 -11.84
N ALA A 34 14.48 7.16 -12.08
CA ALA A 34 14.71 8.51 -12.62
C ALA A 34 15.34 9.48 -11.61
N GLN A 35 15.45 9.11 -10.34
CA GLN A 35 16.01 9.95 -9.26
C GLN A 35 17.46 9.64 -8.95
N ILE A 36 18.02 8.64 -9.61
CA ILE A 36 19.37 8.12 -9.34
C ILE A 36 20.12 7.89 -10.63
N ASP A 37 21.42 8.00 -10.59
CA ASP A 37 22.29 7.61 -11.70
C ASP A 37 22.88 6.19 -11.49
N ALA A 38 23.68 5.74 -12.46
CA ALA A 38 24.26 4.40 -12.42
C ALA A 38 25.34 4.26 -11.32
N ASP A 39 26.07 5.32 -11.04
CA ASP A 39 27.12 5.35 -10.02
C ASP A 39 26.51 5.33 -8.62
N ASP A 40 25.44 6.11 -8.39
CA ASP A 40 24.62 6.07 -7.18
C ASP A 40 24.08 4.65 -6.93
N MET A 41 23.52 4.01 -7.96
CA MET A 41 22.93 2.69 -7.85
C MET A 41 23.94 1.60 -7.49
N GLN A 42 25.18 1.76 -7.95
CA GLN A 42 26.27 0.83 -7.64
C GLN A 42 26.86 1.07 -6.24
N ALA A 43 27.05 2.33 -5.85
CA ALA A 43 27.63 2.70 -4.56
C ALA A 43 26.64 2.52 -3.41
N HIS A 44 25.36 2.84 -3.65
CA HIS A 44 24.28 2.85 -2.68
C HIS A 44 23.04 2.13 -3.24
N PRO A 45 23.03 0.79 -3.20
CA PRO A 45 21.95 0.02 -3.79
C PRO A 45 20.59 0.36 -3.16
N PRO A 46 19.51 0.40 -3.97
CA PRO A 46 18.17 0.72 -3.46
C PRO A 46 17.63 -0.36 -2.55
N VAL A 47 17.07 0.06 -1.41
CA VAL A 47 16.36 -0.80 -0.46
C VAL A 47 15.01 -0.22 -0.13
N ARG A 48 14.01 -1.08 0.10
CA ARG A 48 12.67 -0.68 0.52
C ARG A 48 12.48 -0.91 2.02
N VAL A 49 11.89 0.07 2.71
CA VAL A 49 11.50 -0.07 4.11
C VAL A 49 10.30 -1.02 4.20
N THR A 50 10.47 -2.12 4.89
CA THR A 50 9.45 -3.17 5.05
C THR A 50 8.75 -3.11 6.42
N ALA A 51 9.44 -2.58 7.44
CA ALA A 51 8.86 -2.35 8.76
C ALA A 51 9.56 -1.19 9.47
N VAL A 52 8.81 -0.49 10.31
CA VAL A 52 9.30 0.59 11.19
C VAL A 52 9.10 0.16 12.63
N HIS A 53 10.18 0.12 13.40
CA HIS A 53 10.20 -0.20 14.81
C HIS A 53 10.83 0.95 15.61
N ARG A 54 10.59 0.99 16.92
CA ARG A 54 11.27 1.97 17.80
C ARG A 54 12.79 1.86 17.77
N SER A 55 13.29 0.66 17.50
CA SER A 55 14.72 0.35 17.47
C SER A 55 15.37 0.50 16.10
N GLY A 56 14.60 0.72 15.02
CA GLY A 56 15.14 0.88 13.68
C GLY A 56 14.15 0.56 12.57
N LEU A 57 14.65 0.67 11.34
CA LEU A 57 13.94 0.46 10.10
C LEU A 57 14.41 -0.86 9.48
N ALA A 58 13.53 -1.84 9.33
CA ALA A 58 13.84 -3.04 8.56
C ALA A 58 13.75 -2.72 7.07
N VAL A 59 14.79 -3.04 6.31
CA VAL A 59 14.88 -2.76 4.87
C VAL A 59 15.23 -4.01 4.09
N ARG A 60 14.75 -4.06 2.83
CA ARG A 60 15.06 -5.12 1.85
C ARG A 60 15.43 -4.51 0.50
N GLY A 61 16.42 -5.14 -0.16
CA GLY A 61 16.85 -4.83 -1.52
C GLY A 61 17.21 -6.10 -2.28
N ASP A 62 17.92 -5.95 -3.39
CA ASP A 62 18.45 -7.08 -4.16
C ASP A 62 19.63 -7.71 -3.39
N GLY A 63 19.38 -8.89 -2.80
CA GLY A 63 20.36 -9.56 -1.94
C GLY A 63 20.65 -8.85 -0.61
N ILE A 64 19.90 -7.80 -0.26
CA ILE A 64 20.12 -7.01 0.96
C ILE A 64 18.95 -7.20 1.90
N GLU A 65 19.22 -7.50 3.16
CA GLU A 65 18.31 -7.45 4.29
C GLU A 65 19.05 -6.85 5.49
N ALA A 66 18.61 -5.69 5.97
CA ALA A 66 19.31 -4.95 7.01
C ALA A 66 18.33 -4.22 7.94
N VAL A 67 18.88 -3.73 9.07
CA VAL A 67 18.17 -2.84 9.99
C VAL A 67 18.98 -1.54 10.10
N LEU A 68 18.33 -0.43 9.72
CA LEU A 68 18.89 0.91 9.82
C LEU A 68 18.49 1.56 11.15
N PRO A 69 19.22 2.59 11.61
CA PRO A 69 18.78 3.42 12.73
C PRO A 69 17.37 3.99 12.52
N PRO A 70 16.62 4.27 13.60
CA PRO A 70 15.31 4.86 13.49
C PRO A 70 15.40 6.28 12.91
N ASP A 71 14.46 6.60 12.01
CA ASP A 71 14.30 7.92 11.43
C ASP A 71 12.81 8.28 11.43
N ALA A 72 12.46 9.46 11.95
CA ALA A 72 11.09 9.92 12.07
C ALA A 72 10.48 10.37 10.73
N GLU A 73 11.31 10.65 9.73
CA GLU A 73 10.89 11.08 8.40
C GLU A 73 10.69 9.91 7.44
N VAL A 74 11.02 8.68 7.89
CA VAL A 74 10.94 7.46 7.07
C VAL A 74 9.79 6.58 7.54
N THR A 75 9.06 6.00 6.61
CA THR A 75 7.94 5.09 6.89
C THR A 75 7.97 3.83 6.04
N VAL A 76 7.08 2.89 6.34
CA VAL A 76 6.91 1.67 5.55
C VAL A 76 6.60 2.00 4.09
N GLY A 77 7.30 1.34 3.17
CA GLY A 77 7.15 1.53 1.72
C GLY A 77 8.12 2.55 1.11
N ASP A 78 8.85 3.32 1.92
CA ASP A 78 9.88 4.21 1.44
C ASP A 78 11.03 3.47 0.75
N TRP A 79 11.64 4.13 -0.23
CA TRP A 79 12.87 3.69 -0.87
C TRP A 79 14.04 4.54 -0.41
N LEU A 80 15.12 3.88 -0.06
CA LEU A 80 16.36 4.50 0.36
C LEU A 80 17.51 4.04 -0.54
N LEU A 81 18.48 4.90 -0.80
CA LEU A 81 19.79 4.50 -1.26
C LEU A 81 20.63 4.14 -0.04
N TYR A 82 20.95 2.86 0.07
CA TYR A 82 21.55 2.26 1.25
C TYR A 82 23.05 2.52 1.32
N ASP A 83 23.50 3.21 2.36
CA ASP A 83 24.93 3.36 2.69
C ASP A 83 25.31 2.25 3.69
N ALA A 84 26.02 1.24 3.21
CA ALA A 84 26.42 0.10 4.05
C ALA A 84 27.48 0.47 5.10
N GLU A 85 28.31 1.50 4.85
CA GLU A 85 29.32 1.97 5.79
C GLU A 85 28.70 2.87 6.86
N ARG A 86 27.68 3.63 6.49
CA ARG A 86 26.99 4.59 7.37
C ARG A 86 25.48 4.47 7.22
N PRO A 87 24.86 3.41 7.75
CA PRO A 87 23.42 3.13 7.53
C PRO A 87 22.48 4.29 7.87
N GLY A 88 22.85 5.12 8.86
CA GLY A 88 22.08 6.33 9.21
C GLY A 88 22.23 7.50 8.21
N ALA A 89 23.10 7.39 7.23
CA ALA A 89 23.27 8.38 6.14
C ALA A 89 22.60 7.92 4.83
N SER A 90 21.85 6.80 4.86
CA SER A 90 21.09 6.33 3.72
C SER A 90 20.08 7.39 3.25
N ARG A 91 20.05 7.67 1.94
CA ARG A 91 19.30 8.78 1.35
C ARG A 91 17.87 8.35 0.99
N LEU A 92 16.87 9.05 1.52
CA LEU A 92 15.47 8.86 1.16
C LEU A 92 15.21 9.38 -0.28
N LEU A 93 14.52 8.57 -1.10
CA LEU A 93 14.05 8.96 -2.42
C LEU A 93 12.68 9.65 -2.34
N ASP A 94 12.36 10.47 -3.34
CA ASP A 94 11.05 11.11 -3.45
C ASP A 94 9.94 10.07 -3.51
N ARG A 95 8.85 10.36 -2.83
CA ARG A 95 7.69 9.51 -2.71
C ARG A 95 6.71 9.72 -3.86
N LYS A 96 6.13 8.63 -4.34
CA LYS A 96 5.03 8.67 -5.31
C LYS A 96 3.68 8.94 -4.64
N SER A 97 3.52 8.42 -3.42
CA SER A 97 2.34 8.63 -2.57
C SER A 97 2.73 8.57 -1.10
N LEU A 98 1.96 9.22 -0.23
CA LEU A 98 2.17 9.20 1.21
C LEU A 98 0.84 9.25 1.96
N ILE A 99 0.56 8.24 2.77
CA ILE A 99 -0.52 8.26 3.74
C ILE A 99 0.03 8.76 5.07
N GLN A 100 -0.57 9.84 5.56
CA GLN A 100 -0.23 10.43 6.83
C GLN A 100 -1.51 10.88 7.56
N ARG A 101 -1.45 10.96 8.87
CA ARG A 101 -2.55 11.47 9.69
C ARG A 101 -2.03 12.43 10.74
N ARG A 102 -2.89 13.29 11.24
CA ARG A 102 -2.59 14.07 12.45
C ARG A 102 -2.51 13.12 13.64
N ALA A 103 -1.39 13.14 14.36
CA ALA A 103 -1.28 12.41 15.61
C ALA A 103 -2.28 12.98 16.63
N ALA A 104 -2.86 12.11 17.44
CA ALA A 104 -3.68 12.53 18.57
C ALA A 104 -2.76 13.16 19.64
N GLY A 105 -3.01 14.41 20.02
CA GLY A 105 -2.24 15.13 21.05
C GLY A 105 -2.27 16.65 20.81
N HIS A 106 -1.69 17.40 21.77
CA HIS A 106 -1.63 18.87 21.70
C HIS A 106 -0.60 19.40 20.69
N GLU A 107 0.38 18.59 20.29
CA GLU A 107 1.32 18.93 19.22
C GLU A 107 0.76 18.46 17.88
N VAL A 108 0.76 19.37 16.89
CA VAL A 108 0.39 19.07 15.50
C VAL A 108 1.54 18.29 14.85
N ARG A 109 1.74 17.05 15.27
CA ARG A 109 2.68 16.13 14.61
C ARG A 109 1.94 15.33 13.55
N GLN A 110 2.48 15.33 12.34
CA GLN A 110 2.04 14.40 11.30
C GLN A 110 2.65 13.03 11.59
N GLN A 111 1.80 12.02 11.66
CA GLN A 111 2.23 10.63 11.77
C GLN A 111 2.21 10.01 10.37
N LEU A 112 3.38 9.63 9.89
CA LEU A 112 3.52 8.87 8.65
C LEU A 112 2.98 7.46 8.88
N ILE A 113 2.19 6.96 7.92
CA ILE A 113 1.58 5.62 7.98
C ILE A 113 2.27 4.70 6.99
N ALA A 114 2.26 5.09 5.71
CA ALA A 114 2.91 4.32 4.66
C ALA A 114 3.13 5.18 3.41
N ALA A 115 4.16 4.84 2.62
CA ALA A 115 4.53 5.52 1.40
C ALA A 115 4.54 4.58 0.18
N ASN A 116 4.49 5.16 -1.01
CA ASN A 116 4.63 4.45 -2.27
C ASN A 116 3.62 3.30 -2.45
N ILE A 117 2.38 3.57 -2.05
CA ILE A 117 1.22 2.70 -2.20
C ILE A 117 0.47 3.09 -3.47
N GLU A 118 0.09 2.12 -4.28
CA GLU A 118 -0.73 2.32 -5.48
C GLU A 118 -2.20 2.02 -5.20
N THR A 119 -2.47 0.96 -4.43
CA THR A 119 -3.83 0.51 -4.12
C THR A 119 -3.97 0.32 -2.61
N ALA A 120 -5.02 0.89 -2.03
CA ALA A 120 -5.36 0.73 -0.62
C ALA A 120 -6.62 -0.14 -0.46
N PHE A 121 -6.49 -1.29 0.20
CA PHE A 121 -7.65 -2.07 0.60
C PHE A 121 -8.23 -1.51 1.91
N ILE A 122 -9.42 -0.92 1.81
CA ILE A 122 -10.19 -0.45 2.98
C ILE A 122 -11.09 -1.60 3.43
N VAL A 123 -10.66 -2.28 4.50
CA VAL A 123 -11.28 -3.51 4.95
C VAL A 123 -12.30 -3.23 6.05
N THR A 124 -13.52 -3.74 5.88
CA THR A 124 -14.56 -3.80 6.91
C THR A 124 -15.25 -5.16 6.84
N SER A 125 -16.14 -5.48 7.79
CA SER A 125 -16.87 -6.74 7.81
C SER A 125 -18.38 -6.54 7.67
N CYS A 126 -19.06 -7.51 7.05
CA CYS A 126 -20.52 -7.54 6.94
C CYS A 126 -21.15 -7.92 8.28
N ASN A 127 -21.08 -7.04 9.26
CA ASN A 127 -21.66 -7.20 10.59
C ASN A 127 -21.81 -5.82 11.29
N ALA A 128 -22.04 -5.81 12.61
CA ALA A 128 -22.18 -4.60 13.41
C ALA A 128 -20.97 -3.62 13.36
N ASP A 129 -19.80 -4.07 12.87
CA ASP A 129 -18.63 -3.21 12.67
C ASP A 129 -18.70 -2.39 11.37
N PHE A 130 -19.66 -2.65 10.48
CA PHE A 130 -19.85 -1.87 9.25
C PHE A 130 -20.22 -0.42 9.58
N ASN A 131 -19.53 0.53 8.97
CA ASN A 131 -19.76 1.95 9.24
C ASN A 131 -19.42 2.81 8.03
N VAL A 132 -20.43 3.37 7.38
CA VAL A 132 -20.31 4.20 6.17
C VAL A 132 -19.42 5.42 6.41
N ALA A 133 -19.63 6.17 7.49
CA ALA A 133 -18.84 7.37 7.79
C ALA A 133 -17.35 7.07 8.01
N ARG A 134 -17.04 5.86 8.52
CA ARG A 134 -15.65 5.40 8.63
C ARG A 134 -15.05 5.09 7.26
N LEU A 135 -15.80 4.46 6.36
CA LEU A 135 -15.39 4.19 4.98
C LEU A 135 -15.13 5.49 4.23
N GLU A 136 -16.06 6.45 4.27
CA GLU A 136 -15.92 7.78 3.66
C GLU A 136 -14.61 8.47 4.09
N ARG A 137 -14.32 8.44 5.38
CA ARG A 137 -13.08 9.05 5.93
C ARG A 137 -11.81 8.38 5.38
N TYR A 138 -11.80 7.05 5.27
CA TYR A 138 -10.64 6.33 4.69
C TYR A 138 -10.53 6.52 3.19
N LEU A 139 -11.65 6.61 2.47
CA LEU A 139 -11.66 6.96 1.06
C LEU A 139 -11.08 8.35 0.82
N ALA A 140 -11.48 9.33 1.63
CA ALA A 140 -10.95 10.70 1.55
C ALA A 140 -9.43 10.72 1.74
N LEU A 141 -8.89 9.98 2.72
CA LEU A 141 -7.45 9.86 2.95
C LEU A 141 -6.72 9.21 1.76
N ALA A 142 -7.30 8.17 1.16
CA ALA A 142 -6.71 7.50 0.01
C ALA A 142 -6.69 8.43 -1.22
N PHE A 143 -7.78 9.14 -1.50
CA PHE A 143 -7.85 10.09 -2.60
C PHE A 143 -6.92 11.28 -2.40
N GLU A 144 -6.82 11.82 -1.19
CA GLU A 144 -5.88 12.90 -0.86
C GLU A 144 -4.43 12.47 -1.11
N ALA A 145 -4.09 11.23 -0.80
CA ALA A 145 -2.78 10.66 -1.05
C ALA A 145 -2.55 10.23 -2.52
N GLY A 146 -3.53 10.36 -3.40
CA GLY A 146 -3.45 9.94 -4.81
C GLY A 146 -3.41 8.42 -5.00
N ILE A 147 -3.99 7.66 -4.07
CA ILE A 147 -4.01 6.19 -4.02
C ILE A 147 -5.36 5.69 -4.51
N ASP A 148 -5.39 4.58 -5.24
CA ASP A 148 -6.61 3.93 -5.70
C ASP A 148 -7.21 3.06 -4.58
N PRO A 149 -8.37 3.42 -3.98
CA PRO A 149 -8.99 2.61 -2.95
C PRO A 149 -9.83 1.48 -3.52
N VAL A 150 -9.90 0.37 -2.78
CA VAL A 150 -10.84 -0.73 -2.97
C VAL A 150 -11.48 -1.06 -1.63
N ILE A 151 -12.80 -1.11 -1.55
CA ILE A 151 -13.50 -1.53 -0.34
C ILE A 151 -13.61 -3.05 -0.33
N LEU A 152 -13.10 -3.69 0.74
CA LEU A 152 -13.25 -5.12 0.96
C LEU A 152 -14.25 -5.37 2.10
N LEU A 153 -15.35 -6.03 1.77
CA LEU A 153 -16.37 -6.48 2.71
C LEU A 153 -16.08 -7.94 3.08
N THR A 154 -15.51 -8.15 4.24
CA THR A 154 -15.15 -9.48 4.75
C THR A 154 -16.30 -10.11 5.53
N LYS A 155 -16.17 -11.40 5.90
CA LYS A 155 -17.20 -12.19 6.60
C LYS A 155 -18.52 -12.23 5.83
N ALA A 156 -18.48 -12.17 4.51
CA ALA A 156 -19.65 -12.25 3.66
C ALA A 156 -20.40 -13.59 3.82
N ASP A 157 -19.68 -14.65 4.16
CA ASP A 157 -20.21 -15.98 4.46
C ASP A 157 -21.06 -16.06 5.74
N MET A 158 -20.95 -15.07 6.63
CA MET A 158 -21.63 -15.01 7.92
C MET A 158 -22.80 -14.00 7.94
N ALA A 159 -22.94 -13.19 6.90
CA ALA A 159 -24.00 -12.18 6.82
C ALA A 159 -25.28 -12.76 6.20
N GLU A 160 -26.44 -12.41 6.75
CA GLU A 160 -27.75 -12.80 6.22
C GLU A 160 -28.07 -12.10 4.90
N ASP A 161 -27.69 -10.82 4.80
CA ASP A 161 -27.88 -10.01 3.60
C ASP A 161 -26.58 -9.25 3.23
N VAL A 162 -25.77 -9.88 2.40
CA VAL A 162 -24.55 -9.28 1.86
C VAL A 162 -24.84 -8.15 0.87
N ALA A 163 -25.98 -8.24 0.17
CA ALA A 163 -26.33 -7.28 -0.88
C ALA A 163 -26.55 -5.88 -0.30
N ASP A 164 -27.18 -5.78 0.87
CA ASP A 164 -27.40 -4.51 1.57
C ASP A 164 -26.07 -3.81 1.92
N TYR A 165 -25.06 -4.56 2.42
CA TYR A 165 -23.73 -4.01 2.69
C TYR A 165 -23.02 -3.53 1.41
N VAL A 166 -23.15 -4.29 0.32
CA VAL A 166 -22.56 -3.93 -0.98
C VAL A 166 -23.23 -2.66 -1.53
N GLU A 167 -24.56 -2.56 -1.45
CA GLU A 167 -25.31 -1.39 -1.88
C GLU A 167 -24.90 -0.13 -1.11
N GLN A 168 -24.88 -0.20 0.22
CA GLN A 168 -24.47 0.91 1.08
C GLN A 168 -23.01 1.34 0.79
N ALA A 169 -22.09 0.39 0.62
CA ALA A 169 -20.70 0.71 0.32
C ALA A 169 -20.53 1.32 -1.09
N THR A 170 -21.27 0.81 -2.08
CA THR A 170 -21.22 1.31 -3.46
C THR A 170 -21.83 2.71 -3.57
N ALA A 171 -22.86 3.01 -2.75
CA ALA A 171 -23.48 4.34 -2.71
C ALA A 171 -22.54 5.45 -2.28
N ILE A 172 -21.42 5.14 -1.59
CA ILE A 172 -20.42 6.14 -1.18
C ILE A 172 -19.72 6.74 -2.40
N SER A 173 -19.36 5.92 -3.40
CA SER A 173 -18.68 6.37 -4.61
C SER A 173 -18.80 5.37 -5.74
N ASP A 174 -19.21 5.82 -6.91
CA ASP A 174 -19.27 5.06 -8.16
C ASP A 174 -17.89 4.71 -8.74
N ARG A 175 -16.84 5.31 -8.21
CA ARG A 175 -15.44 5.13 -8.66
C ARG A 175 -14.68 4.09 -7.87
N VAL A 176 -15.23 3.59 -6.79
CA VAL A 176 -14.54 2.69 -5.85
C VAL A 176 -15.09 1.28 -5.99
N PRO A 177 -14.25 0.31 -6.40
CA PRO A 177 -14.65 -1.08 -6.41
C PRO A 177 -15.01 -1.58 -5.01
N VAL A 178 -16.11 -2.32 -4.91
CA VAL A 178 -16.56 -2.99 -3.68
C VAL A 178 -16.50 -4.50 -3.93
N VAL A 179 -15.75 -5.22 -3.10
CA VAL A 179 -15.59 -6.67 -3.21
C VAL A 179 -16.00 -7.34 -1.91
N ALA A 180 -17.05 -8.16 -1.96
CA ALA A 180 -17.47 -8.99 -0.82
C ALA A 180 -16.84 -10.40 -0.92
N LEU A 181 -16.27 -10.89 0.18
CA LEU A 181 -15.59 -12.18 0.21
C LEU A 181 -15.52 -12.80 1.63
N ASP A 182 -15.29 -14.11 1.68
CA ASP A 182 -14.78 -14.78 2.87
C ASP A 182 -13.25 -14.69 2.87
N ALA A 183 -12.67 -14.04 3.86
CA ALA A 183 -11.23 -13.81 3.93
C ALA A 183 -10.43 -15.04 4.43
N ARG A 184 -11.09 -16.13 4.86
CA ARG A 184 -10.45 -17.33 5.43
C ARG A 184 -10.07 -18.39 4.41
N GLY A 185 -10.73 -18.38 3.23
CA GLY A 185 -10.52 -19.36 2.16
C GLY A 185 -9.65 -18.83 1.02
N ASP A 186 -9.82 -19.41 -0.16
CA ASP A 186 -9.09 -19.05 -1.38
C ASP A 186 -9.69 -17.81 -2.10
N ALA A 187 -10.89 -17.38 -1.72
CA ALA A 187 -11.59 -16.25 -2.31
C ALA A 187 -10.76 -14.95 -2.42
N PRO A 188 -9.92 -14.56 -1.44
CA PRO A 188 -9.04 -13.41 -1.60
C PRO A 188 -8.08 -13.55 -2.79
N ARG A 189 -7.48 -14.73 -2.95
CA ARG A 189 -6.56 -15.00 -4.07
C ARG A 189 -7.28 -14.97 -5.42
N GLU A 190 -8.48 -15.52 -5.49
CA GLU A 190 -9.28 -15.57 -6.72
C GLU A 190 -9.85 -14.21 -7.12
N LYS A 191 -10.34 -13.43 -6.13
CA LYS A 191 -11.03 -12.16 -6.37
C LYS A 191 -10.11 -10.93 -6.41
N LEU A 192 -8.93 -11.01 -5.77
CA LEU A 192 -8.00 -9.88 -5.64
C LEU A 192 -6.69 -10.08 -6.41
N ALA A 193 -6.48 -11.25 -7.02
CA ALA A 193 -5.34 -11.43 -7.92
C ALA A 193 -5.49 -10.51 -9.14
N PRO A 194 -4.42 -9.75 -9.51
CA PRO A 194 -4.43 -8.90 -10.68
C PRO A 194 -4.37 -9.72 -11.96
#